data_22a14ef727db5cdfa19505974632e5c8
#
_entry.id   22a14ef727db5cdfa19505974632e5c8
#
_cell.length_a   1.000
_cell.length_b   1.000
_cell.length_c   1.000
_cell.angle_alpha   90.00
_cell.angle_beta   90.00
_cell.angle_gamma   90.00
#
_symmetry.space_group_name_H-M   'P 1'
#
loop_
_entity.id
_entity.type
_entity.pdbx_description
1 polymer ?
#
loop_
_entity_poly.entity_id
_entity_poly.type
_entity_poly.pdbx_seq_one_letter_code
_entity_poly.pdbx_strand_id
1 'polypeptide(L)'
;MIGDKAMPVASPEAYPAVVVNDKLGASSGSLLFDILRLKHGYTYGAYSSFTQGIYNNYFAARSSVQATVTKESLALFRDILSGYGAEFSQEYLDQTRTALLRTMNGSFETPGALLGLLRDISIYGLSEDYPLQREKVLKEMTLEQAKAVIAKNIDFGKMVVVVVGDAKSQLSGVKALNLGKVQLVDRDGKPL
;
A
#
# COMPACT_ATOMS: atom_id res chain seq x y z
N MET A 1 2.13 11.63 1.39
CA MET A 1 1.25 10.53 0.91
C MET A 1 1.38 10.42 -0.59
N ILE A 2 1.47 9.21 -1.11
CA ILE A 2 1.58 8.91 -2.54
C ILE A 2 0.53 7.85 -2.83
N GLY A 3 -0.34 8.07 -3.82
CA GLY A 3 -1.42 7.12 -4.05
C GLY A 3 -2.13 7.28 -5.38
N ASP A 4 -2.93 6.27 -5.71
CA ASP A 4 -3.76 6.20 -6.91
C ASP A 4 -5.11 5.54 -6.57
N LYS A 5 -6.06 5.66 -7.49
CA LYS A 5 -7.34 4.95 -7.38
C LYS A 5 -7.14 3.44 -7.33
N ALA A 6 -8.00 2.76 -6.59
CA ALA A 6 -7.99 1.30 -6.50
C ALA A 6 -9.39 0.71 -6.73
N MET A 7 -9.42 -0.62 -6.86
CA MET A 7 -10.64 -1.37 -7.10
C MET A 7 -11.51 -1.49 -5.83
N PRO A 8 -12.82 -1.70 -5.96
CA PRO A 8 -13.69 -2.07 -4.84
C PRO A 8 -13.26 -3.39 -4.17
N VAL A 9 -13.55 -3.54 -2.89
CA VAL A 9 -13.17 -4.72 -2.09
C VAL A 9 -13.75 -6.03 -2.64
N ALA A 10 -14.91 -5.98 -3.29
CA ALA A 10 -15.55 -7.15 -3.94
C ALA A 10 -14.93 -7.51 -5.30
N SER A 11 -13.97 -6.71 -5.81
CA SER A 11 -13.26 -7.07 -7.03
C SER A 11 -12.40 -8.32 -6.83
N PRO A 12 -12.35 -9.25 -7.82
CA PRO A 12 -11.44 -10.40 -7.76
C PRO A 12 -9.96 -10.02 -7.60
N GLU A 13 -9.58 -8.80 -7.99
CA GLU A 13 -8.22 -8.29 -7.90
C GLU A 13 -7.89 -7.67 -6.53
N ALA A 14 -8.90 -7.40 -5.70
CA ALA A 14 -8.70 -6.69 -4.44
C ALA A 14 -7.80 -7.48 -3.47
N TYR A 15 -8.08 -8.75 -3.29
CA TYR A 15 -7.26 -9.56 -2.39
C TYR A 15 -5.86 -9.86 -2.92
N PRO A 16 -5.65 -10.21 -4.20
CA PRO A 16 -4.32 -10.24 -4.82
C PRO A 16 -3.50 -8.96 -4.60
N ALA A 17 -4.12 -7.79 -4.70
CA ALA A 17 -3.44 -6.51 -4.45
C ALA A 17 -3.03 -6.36 -2.97
N VAL A 18 -3.85 -6.81 -2.03
CA VAL A 18 -3.51 -6.86 -0.59
C VAL A 18 -2.32 -7.80 -0.35
N VAL A 19 -2.31 -8.96 -1.00
CA VAL A 19 -1.21 -9.94 -0.88
C VAL A 19 0.13 -9.31 -1.32
N VAL A 20 0.19 -8.72 -2.50
CA VAL A 20 1.45 -8.12 -2.97
C VAL A 20 1.85 -6.88 -2.17
N ASN A 21 0.91 -6.19 -1.54
CA ASN A 21 1.21 -5.04 -0.68
C ASN A 21 1.81 -5.42 0.66
N ASP A 22 1.66 -6.67 1.11
CA ASP A 22 2.13 -7.10 2.43
C ASP A 22 3.63 -6.82 2.62
N LYS A 23 4.45 -7.24 1.68
CA LYS A 23 5.90 -7.00 1.72
C LYS A 23 6.28 -5.55 1.41
N LEU A 24 5.46 -4.80 0.69
CA LEU A 24 5.74 -3.39 0.37
C LEU A 24 5.61 -2.50 1.60
N GLY A 25 4.47 -2.55 2.31
CA GLY A 25 4.22 -1.57 3.35
C GLY A 25 3.12 -1.92 4.36
N ALA A 26 2.66 -3.18 4.48
CA ALA A 26 1.56 -3.50 5.38
C ALA A 26 1.95 -3.56 6.86
N SER A 27 3.24 -3.76 7.18
CA SER A 27 3.70 -4.00 8.54
C SER A 27 5.09 -3.43 8.82
N SER A 28 5.55 -3.58 10.07
CA SER A 28 6.90 -3.21 10.51
C SER A 28 8.03 -4.13 10.01
N GLY A 29 7.76 -5.07 9.14
CA GLY A 29 8.75 -5.91 8.44
C GLY A 29 8.70 -5.71 6.93
N SER A 30 8.09 -4.62 6.47
CA SER A 30 7.93 -4.29 5.06
C SER A 30 9.06 -3.41 4.54
N LEU A 31 9.26 -3.38 3.23
CA LEU A 31 10.32 -2.61 2.58
C LEU A 31 10.28 -1.11 2.91
N LEU A 32 9.09 -0.50 2.89
CA LEU A 32 8.95 0.92 3.22
C LEU A 32 9.42 1.21 4.66
N PHE A 33 9.04 0.36 5.59
CA PHE A 33 9.44 0.52 6.99
C PHE A 33 10.94 0.28 7.16
N ASP A 34 11.49 -0.80 6.61
CA ASP A 34 12.89 -1.16 6.74
C ASP A 34 13.81 -0.08 6.15
N ILE A 35 13.46 0.44 4.98
CA ILE A 35 14.29 1.45 4.30
C ILE A 35 14.16 2.81 4.97
N LEU A 36 12.94 3.36 5.13
CA LEU A 36 12.80 4.73 5.64
C LEU A 36 13.07 4.85 7.14
N ARG A 37 12.69 3.83 7.93
CA ARG A 37 12.89 3.85 9.38
C ARG A 37 14.21 3.22 9.82
N LEU A 38 14.41 1.93 9.50
CA LEU A 38 15.54 1.21 10.09
C LEU A 38 16.86 1.61 9.45
N LYS A 39 16.89 1.75 8.12
CA LYS A 39 18.12 2.10 7.40
C LYS A 39 18.45 3.59 7.46
N HIS A 40 17.47 4.46 7.25
CA HIS A 40 17.69 5.90 7.13
C HIS A 40 17.29 6.73 8.36
N GLY A 41 16.44 6.23 9.25
CA GLY A 41 16.00 6.96 10.44
C GLY A 41 15.14 8.19 10.15
N TYR A 42 14.53 8.30 8.96
CA TYR A 42 13.79 9.48 8.52
C TYR A 42 12.40 9.63 9.13
N THR A 43 11.88 8.54 9.68
CA THR A 43 10.52 8.44 10.19
C THR A 43 10.40 7.45 11.33
N TYR A 44 9.30 7.52 12.06
CA TYR A 44 8.87 6.45 12.99
C TYR A 44 8.16 5.29 12.28
N GLY A 45 7.71 5.48 11.03
CA GLY A 45 7.10 4.43 10.23
C GLY A 45 6.68 4.93 8.85
N ALA A 46 6.80 4.03 7.86
CA ALA A 46 6.35 4.22 6.50
C ALA A 46 5.57 2.97 6.08
N TYR A 47 4.36 3.16 5.59
CA TYR A 47 3.41 2.08 5.32
C TYR A 47 2.67 2.31 4.01
N SER A 48 2.14 1.22 3.44
CA SER A 48 1.21 1.28 2.34
C SER A 48 0.00 0.38 2.56
N SER A 49 -1.12 0.75 1.96
CA SER A 49 -2.35 -0.04 2.04
C SER A 49 -3.27 0.24 0.86
N PHE A 50 -4.09 -0.75 0.52
CA PHE A 50 -5.30 -0.56 -0.27
C PHE A 50 -6.46 -0.33 0.70
N THR A 51 -7.24 0.73 0.49
CA THR A 51 -8.49 0.92 1.24
C THR A 51 -9.49 -0.16 0.86
N GLN A 52 -10.27 -0.58 1.84
CA GLN A 52 -11.29 -1.61 1.65
C GLN A 52 -12.67 -0.99 1.86
N GLY A 53 -13.35 -0.70 0.78
CA GLY A 53 -14.67 -0.09 0.79
C GLY A 53 -15.47 -0.46 -0.46
N ILE A 54 -16.74 -0.03 -0.48
CA ILE A 54 -17.62 -0.20 -1.63
C ILE A 54 -17.24 0.82 -2.72
N TYR A 55 -16.93 2.06 -2.30
CA TYR A 55 -16.68 3.20 -3.18
C TYR A 55 -15.38 3.91 -2.79
N ASN A 56 -14.84 4.68 -3.75
CA ASN A 56 -13.69 5.58 -3.52
C ASN A 56 -12.45 4.91 -2.92
N ASN A 57 -12.13 3.71 -3.41
CA ASN A 57 -10.94 3.02 -2.97
C ASN A 57 -9.68 3.60 -3.59
N TYR A 58 -8.61 3.55 -2.84
CA TYR A 58 -7.30 3.99 -3.29
C TYR A 58 -6.19 3.14 -2.65
N PHE A 59 -5.08 3.06 -3.36
CA PHE A 59 -3.79 2.70 -2.79
C PHE A 59 -3.15 3.95 -2.20
N ALA A 60 -2.53 3.83 -1.04
CA ALA A 60 -1.71 4.90 -0.50
C ALA A 60 -0.47 4.38 0.21
N ALA A 61 0.69 4.92 -0.17
CA ALA A 61 1.92 4.85 0.59
C ALA A 61 2.09 6.17 1.37
N ARG A 62 2.37 6.09 2.67
CA ARG A 62 2.36 7.25 3.57
C ARG A 62 3.41 7.17 4.66
N SER A 63 3.92 8.32 5.03
CA SER A 63 4.81 8.49 6.17
C SER A 63 4.74 9.93 6.68
N SER A 64 5.07 10.12 7.96
CA SER A 64 5.43 11.42 8.52
C SER A 64 6.94 11.42 8.72
N VAL A 65 7.64 12.30 8.04
CA VAL A 65 9.10 12.37 8.05
C VAL A 65 9.57 13.68 8.68
N GLN A 66 10.84 13.74 9.10
CA GLN A 66 11.44 14.99 9.50
C GLN A 66 11.48 15.97 8.31
N ALA A 67 11.17 17.24 8.56
CA ALA A 67 11.10 18.26 7.50
C ALA A 67 12.41 18.35 6.68
N THR A 68 13.55 18.21 7.33
CA THR A 68 14.89 18.30 6.72
C THR A 68 15.18 17.19 5.70
N VAL A 69 14.44 16.09 5.72
CA VAL A 69 14.64 14.93 4.83
C VAL A 69 13.43 14.63 3.93
N THR A 70 12.56 15.63 3.74
CA THR A 70 11.36 15.48 2.90
C THR A 70 11.70 15.09 1.46
N LYS A 71 12.68 15.77 0.85
CA LYS A 71 13.13 15.48 -0.52
C LYS A 71 13.68 14.06 -0.64
N GLU A 72 14.59 13.68 0.25
CA GLU A 72 15.24 12.37 0.29
C GLU A 72 14.21 11.26 0.50
N SER A 73 13.25 11.48 1.40
CA SER A 73 12.15 10.53 1.64
C SER A 73 11.27 10.35 0.42
N LEU A 74 10.92 11.42 -0.30
CA LEU A 74 10.15 11.32 -1.54
C LEU A 74 10.92 10.58 -2.64
N ALA A 75 12.22 10.80 -2.76
CA ALA A 75 13.07 10.06 -3.70
C ALA A 75 13.07 8.57 -3.37
N LEU A 76 13.22 8.19 -2.10
CA LEU A 76 13.14 6.79 -1.68
C LEU A 76 11.78 6.16 -1.97
N PHE A 77 10.67 6.86 -1.69
CA PHE A 77 9.34 6.36 -2.04
C PHE A 77 9.20 6.11 -3.54
N ARG A 78 9.64 7.07 -4.38
CA ARG A 78 9.64 6.90 -5.84
C ARG A 78 10.42 5.66 -6.25
N ASP A 79 11.64 5.51 -5.76
CA ASP A 79 12.55 4.46 -6.17
C ASP A 79 12.02 3.08 -5.73
N ILE A 80 11.51 2.97 -4.49
CA ILE A 80 10.90 1.74 -3.97
C ILE A 80 9.67 1.37 -4.78
N LEU A 81 8.71 2.30 -4.96
CA LEU A 81 7.46 2.01 -5.67
C LEU A 81 7.69 1.67 -7.14
N SER A 82 8.62 2.38 -7.81
CA SER A 82 8.95 2.12 -9.21
C SER A 82 9.72 0.81 -9.42
N GLY A 83 10.58 0.43 -8.47
CA GLY A 83 11.39 -0.79 -8.53
C GLY A 83 10.68 -2.04 -8.03
N TYR A 84 9.57 -1.89 -7.28
CA TYR A 84 8.97 -2.96 -6.51
C TYR A 84 8.63 -4.21 -7.33
N GLY A 85 8.05 -4.06 -8.51
CA GLY A 85 7.69 -5.18 -9.37
C GLY A 85 8.90 -5.99 -9.86
N ALA A 86 10.01 -5.32 -10.15
CA ALA A 86 11.26 -5.98 -10.55
C ALA A 86 11.91 -6.72 -9.37
N GLU A 87 11.90 -6.11 -8.20
CA GLU A 87 12.52 -6.65 -6.98
C GLU A 87 11.67 -7.73 -6.30
N PHE A 88 10.36 -7.82 -6.60
CA PHE A 88 9.48 -8.81 -5.99
C PHE A 88 9.89 -10.22 -6.35
N SER A 89 10.33 -10.98 -5.37
CA SER A 89 10.92 -12.31 -5.53
C SER A 89 9.99 -13.43 -5.07
N GLN A 90 10.33 -14.67 -5.43
CA GLN A 90 9.63 -15.85 -4.90
C GLN A 90 9.73 -15.92 -3.37
N GLU A 91 10.87 -15.54 -2.81
CA GLU A 91 11.05 -15.50 -1.35
C GLU A 91 10.06 -14.52 -0.69
N TYR A 92 9.85 -13.33 -1.27
CA TYR A 92 8.87 -12.37 -0.76
C TYR A 92 7.45 -12.94 -0.81
N LEU A 93 7.10 -13.61 -1.91
CA LEU A 93 5.79 -14.24 -2.04
C LEU A 93 5.59 -15.34 -0.99
N ASP A 94 6.59 -16.17 -0.74
CA ASP A 94 6.52 -17.26 0.23
C ASP A 94 6.46 -16.76 1.68
N GLN A 95 7.20 -15.70 2.01
CA GLN A 95 7.12 -15.02 3.31
C GLN A 95 5.72 -14.44 3.53
N THR A 96 5.19 -13.70 2.56
CA THR A 96 3.84 -13.14 2.59
C THR A 96 2.77 -14.23 2.74
N ARG A 97 2.88 -15.29 1.94
CA ARG A 97 1.96 -16.45 2.00
C ARG A 97 1.91 -17.04 3.42
N THR A 98 3.07 -17.28 4.00
CA THR A 98 3.18 -17.84 5.36
C THR A 98 2.57 -16.91 6.41
N ALA A 99 2.86 -15.62 6.33
CA ALA A 99 2.35 -14.63 7.27
C ALA A 99 0.82 -14.48 7.19
N LEU A 100 0.28 -14.35 5.99
CA LEU A 100 -1.16 -14.15 5.78
C LEU A 100 -1.98 -15.41 6.08
N LEU A 101 -1.50 -16.61 5.74
CA LEU A 101 -2.18 -17.86 6.12
C LEU A 101 -2.24 -18.01 7.65
N ARG A 102 -1.17 -17.65 8.37
CA ARG A 102 -1.18 -17.64 9.85
C ARG A 102 -2.24 -16.67 10.39
N THR A 103 -2.34 -15.48 9.83
CA THR A 103 -3.32 -14.47 10.24
C THR A 103 -4.75 -14.93 9.95
N MET A 104 -4.99 -15.59 8.80
CA MET A 104 -6.31 -16.11 8.45
C MET A 104 -6.82 -17.14 9.44
N ASN A 105 -5.97 -18.02 9.97
CA ASN A 105 -6.38 -19.01 10.96
C ASN A 105 -7.02 -18.35 12.19
N GLY A 106 -6.44 -17.24 12.68
CA GLY A 106 -6.98 -16.47 13.80
C GLY A 106 -8.35 -15.82 13.52
N SER A 107 -8.74 -15.67 12.25
CA SER A 107 -10.03 -15.06 11.87
C SER A 107 -11.26 -15.92 12.22
N PHE A 108 -11.06 -17.14 12.66
CA PHE A 108 -12.13 -18.08 13.05
C PHE A 108 -12.16 -18.40 14.55
N GLU A 109 -11.22 -17.86 15.32
CA GLU A 109 -11.00 -18.29 16.71
C GLU A 109 -11.91 -17.60 17.73
N THR A 110 -12.45 -16.44 17.41
CA THR A 110 -13.27 -15.67 18.36
C THR A 110 -14.62 -15.27 17.77
N PRO A 111 -15.65 -15.09 18.62
CA PRO A 111 -16.96 -14.60 18.16
C PRO A 111 -16.86 -13.24 17.46
N GLY A 112 -15.98 -12.35 17.93
CA GLY A 112 -15.75 -11.04 17.30
C GLY A 112 -15.15 -11.16 15.90
N ALA A 113 -14.21 -12.07 15.68
CA ALA A 113 -13.65 -12.35 14.37
C ALA A 113 -14.69 -12.92 13.40
N LEU A 114 -15.52 -13.89 13.86
CA LEU A 114 -16.65 -14.43 13.07
C LEU A 114 -17.66 -13.35 12.71
N LEU A 115 -18.01 -12.48 13.66
CA LEU A 115 -18.89 -11.34 13.37
C LEU A 115 -18.28 -10.41 12.31
N GLY A 116 -16.96 -10.22 12.32
CA GLY A 116 -16.24 -9.49 11.30
C GLY A 116 -16.40 -10.08 9.90
N LEU A 117 -16.31 -11.41 9.78
CA LEU A 117 -16.53 -12.10 8.50
C LEU A 117 -17.98 -11.92 7.99
N LEU A 118 -18.97 -12.08 8.87
CA LEU A 118 -20.38 -11.88 8.52
C LEU A 118 -20.66 -10.43 8.11
N ARG A 119 -20.07 -9.48 8.82
CA ARG A 119 -20.15 -8.07 8.48
C ARG A 119 -19.61 -7.78 7.08
N ASP A 120 -18.45 -8.35 6.74
CA ASP A 120 -17.82 -8.14 5.44
C ASP A 120 -18.67 -8.74 4.30
N ILE A 121 -19.28 -9.91 4.50
CA ILE A 121 -20.27 -10.48 3.58
C ILE A 121 -21.44 -9.52 3.39
N SER A 122 -22.04 -9.05 4.49
CA SER A 122 -23.23 -8.19 4.46
C SER A 122 -22.97 -6.80 3.86
N ILE A 123 -21.86 -6.16 4.25
CA ILE A 123 -21.56 -4.76 3.83
C ILE A 123 -21.01 -4.72 2.41
N TYR A 124 -20.13 -5.64 2.07
CA TYR A 124 -19.39 -5.60 0.79
C TYR A 124 -19.98 -6.53 -0.27
N GLY A 125 -21.02 -7.31 0.06
CA GLY A 125 -21.61 -8.28 -0.87
C GLY A 125 -20.65 -9.40 -1.26
N LEU A 126 -19.74 -9.78 -0.35
CA LEU A 126 -18.84 -10.89 -0.60
C LEU A 126 -19.61 -12.21 -0.53
N SER A 127 -19.12 -13.23 -1.23
CA SER A 127 -19.66 -14.58 -1.14
C SER A 127 -19.41 -15.18 0.25
N GLU A 128 -20.26 -16.12 0.67
CA GLU A 128 -20.12 -16.79 1.97
C GLU A 128 -18.79 -17.55 2.10
N ASP A 129 -18.25 -18.00 0.98
CA ASP A 129 -16.97 -18.72 0.88
C ASP A 129 -15.75 -17.81 0.61
N TYR A 130 -15.91 -16.47 0.68
CA TYR A 130 -14.81 -15.55 0.39
C TYR A 130 -13.52 -15.82 1.18
N PRO A 131 -13.56 -16.31 2.43
CA PRO A 131 -12.33 -16.67 3.13
C PRO A 131 -11.60 -17.85 2.47
N LEU A 132 -12.33 -18.84 1.97
CA LEU A 132 -11.76 -19.97 1.23
C LEU A 132 -11.18 -19.53 -0.12
N GLN A 133 -11.85 -18.59 -0.79
CA GLN A 133 -11.33 -18.00 -2.04
C GLN A 133 -10.02 -17.24 -1.78
N ARG A 134 -9.92 -16.47 -0.70
CA ARG A 134 -8.69 -15.80 -0.28
C ARG A 134 -7.57 -16.79 0.06
N GLU A 135 -7.89 -17.85 0.78
CA GLU A 135 -6.93 -18.92 1.07
C GLU A 135 -6.41 -19.58 -0.22
N LYS A 136 -7.29 -19.84 -1.17
CA LYS A 136 -6.91 -20.37 -2.48
C LYS A 136 -5.96 -19.42 -3.22
N VAL A 137 -6.27 -18.12 -3.24
CA VAL A 137 -5.36 -17.11 -3.83
C VAL A 137 -3.97 -17.18 -3.18
N LEU A 138 -3.88 -17.25 -1.85
CA LEU A 138 -2.59 -17.35 -1.16
C LEU A 138 -1.82 -18.62 -1.52
N LYS A 139 -2.50 -19.75 -1.62
CA LYS A 139 -1.86 -21.04 -1.93
C LYS A 139 -1.40 -21.16 -3.38
N GLU A 140 -2.19 -20.62 -4.31
CA GLU A 140 -2.02 -20.87 -5.75
C GLU A 140 -1.37 -19.70 -6.52
N MET A 141 -1.30 -18.49 -5.95
CA MET A 141 -0.71 -17.33 -6.63
C MET A 141 0.75 -17.61 -7.00
N THR A 142 1.05 -17.48 -8.29
CA THR A 142 2.41 -17.60 -8.82
C THR A 142 3.16 -16.27 -8.74
N LEU A 143 4.49 -16.32 -8.83
CA LEU A 143 5.32 -15.11 -8.88
C LEU A 143 4.96 -14.23 -10.10
N GLU A 144 4.67 -14.84 -11.23
CA GLU A 144 4.27 -14.13 -12.45
C GLU A 144 2.95 -13.37 -12.23
N GLN A 145 1.95 -14.03 -11.64
CA GLN A 145 0.68 -13.40 -11.29
C GLN A 145 0.89 -12.25 -10.28
N ALA A 146 1.71 -12.45 -9.25
CA ALA A 146 2.03 -11.40 -8.29
C ALA A 146 2.67 -10.17 -8.96
N LYS A 147 3.64 -10.38 -9.85
CA LYS A 147 4.27 -9.29 -10.62
C LYS A 147 3.28 -8.57 -11.54
N ALA A 148 2.36 -9.29 -12.18
CA ALA A 148 1.31 -8.70 -13.00
C ALA A 148 0.35 -7.82 -12.15
N VAL A 149 -0.01 -8.28 -10.94
CA VAL A 149 -0.82 -7.50 -9.99
C VAL A 149 -0.09 -6.23 -9.55
N ILE A 150 1.21 -6.32 -9.24
CA ILE A 150 2.04 -5.16 -8.90
C ILE A 150 2.07 -4.15 -10.06
N ALA A 151 2.41 -4.59 -11.26
CA ALA A 151 2.50 -3.72 -12.43
C ALA A 151 1.21 -2.98 -12.75
N LYS A 152 0.06 -3.61 -12.48
CA LYS A 152 -1.25 -3.02 -12.71
C LYS A 152 -1.65 -2.01 -11.64
N ASN A 153 -1.35 -2.28 -10.36
CA ASN A 153 -1.96 -1.59 -9.22
C ASN A 153 -0.97 -0.72 -8.42
N ILE A 154 0.35 -0.86 -8.64
CA ILE A 154 1.40 -0.10 -7.94
C ILE A 154 2.33 0.52 -8.99
N ASP A 155 1.77 1.45 -9.77
CA ASP A 155 2.49 2.17 -10.81
C ASP A 155 2.72 3.61 -10.37
N PHE A 156 3.93 3.93 -9.92
CA PHE A 156 4.30 5.27 -9.45
C PHE A 156 4.01 6.36 -10.49
N GLY A 157 4.11 6.06 -11.79
CA GLY A 157 3.87 7.01 -12.87
C GLY A 157 2.42 7.52 -12.95
N LYS A 158 1.46 6.82 -12.33
CA LYS A 158 0.05 7.19 -12.25
C LYS A 158 -0.34 7.84 -10.93
N MET A 159 0.55 7.81 -9.94
CA MET A 159 0.24 8.22 -8.58
C MET A 159 0.26 9.74 -8.40
N VAL A 160 -0.61 10.22 -7.53
CA VAL A 160 -0.59 11.60 -7.03
C VAL A 160 0.27 11.65 -5.78
N VAL A 161 1.19 12.62 -5.74
CA VAL A 161 2.04 12.89 -4.58
C VAL A 161 1.49 14.08 -3.81
N VAL A 162 1.14 13.88 -2.55
CA VAL A 162 0.67 14.95 -1.64
C VAL A 162 1.68 15.14 -0.52
N VAL A 163 2.21 16.35 -0.42
CA VAL A 163 3.15 16.76 0.63
C VAL A 163 2.51 17.84 1.49
N VAL A 164 2.48 17.62 2.80
CA VAL A 164 2.02 18.60 3.78
C VAL A 164 3.21 19.05 4.60
N GLY A 165 3.50 20.34 4.60
CA GLY A 165 4.64 20.90 5.30
C GLY A 165 4.81 22.39 5.03
N ASP A 166 5.93 22.97 5.50
CA ASP A 166 6.27 24.38 5.22
C ASP A 166 6.77 24.53 3.78
N ALA A 167 5.95 25.14 2.94
CA ALA A 167 6.27 25.37 1.54
C ALA A 167 7.54 26.24 1.34
N LYS A 168 7.84 27.16 2.25
CA LYS A 168 9.01 28.05 2.13
C LYS A 168 10.31 27.25 2.15
N SER A 169 10.39 26.24 2.99
CA SER A 169 11.60 25.40 3.14
C SER A 169 11.61 24.16 2.24
N GLN A 170 10.43 23.62 1.85
CA GLN A 170 10.35 22.31 1.18
C GLN A 170 10.11 22.38 -0.33
N LEU A 171 9.45 23.43 -0.83
CA LEU A 171 8.98 23.49 -2.22
C LEU A 171 10.09 23.34 -3.25
N SER A 172 11.25 23.97 -3.04
CA SER A 172 12.37 23.88 -3.98
C SER A 172 12.92 22.45 -4.09
N GLY A 173 13.06 21.76 -2.96
CA GLY A 173 13.48 20.35 -2.90
C GLY A 173 12.49 19.40 -3.59
N VAL A 174 11.19 19.60 -3.36
CA VAL A 174 10.15 18.81 -4.02
C VAL A 174 10.14 19.03 -5.53
N LYS A 175 10.23 20.28 -5.99
CA LYS A 175 10.31 20.62 -7.43
C LYS A 175 11.53 20.00 -8.11
N ALA A 176 12.67 19.97 -7.44
CA ALA A 176 13.91 19.39 -7.98
C ALA A 176 13.84 17.89 -8.26
N LEU A 177 12.86 17.17 -7.70
CA LEU A 177 12.64 15.75 -7.97
C LEU A 177 11.93 15.47 -9.31
N ASN A 178 11.37 16.50 -9.96
CA ASN A 178 10.65 16.37 -11.25
C ASN A 178 9.59 15.27 -11.27
N LEU A 179 8.81 15.13 -10.18
CA LEU A 179 7.77 14.11 -10.06
C LEU A 179 6.47 14.47 -10.79
N GLY A 180 6.43 15.60 -11.47
CA GLY A 180 5.27 16.11 -12.18
C GLY A 180 5.02 17.59 -11.90
N LYS A 181 3.84 18.11 -12.35
CA LYS A 181 3.43 19.49 -12.09
C LYS A 181 3.13 19.69 -10.60
N VAL A 182 3.90 20.57 -9.96
CA VAL A 182 3.66 20.94 -8.55
C VAL A 182 2.64 22.06 -8.47
N GLN A 183 1.58 21.85 -7.69
CA GLN A 183 0.55 22.81 -7.39
C GLN A 183 0.48 23.05 -5.88
N LEU A 184 0.52 24.30 -5.46
CA LEU A 184 0.23 24.67 -4.08
C LEU A 184 -1.27 24.77 -3.88
N VAL A 185 -1.75 24.19 -2.78
CA VAL A 185 -3.16 24.24 -2.39
C VAL A 185 -3.27 24.63 -0.91
N ASP A 186 -4.40 25.21 -0.55
CA ASP A 186 -4.73 25.44 0.85
C ASP A 186 -5.17 24.15 1.56
N ARG A 187 -5.56 24.26 2.82
CA ARG A 187 -6.05 23.13 3.64
C ARG A 187 -7.33 22.48 3.11
N ASP A 188 -8.09 23.20 2.28
CA ASP A 188 -9.33 22.74 1.69
C ASP A 188 -9.10 22.17 0.26
N GLY A 189 -7.84 22.14 -0.20
CA GLY A 189 -7.46 21.65 -1.52
C GLY A 189 -7.64 22.66 -2.65
N LYS A 190 -7.91 23.93 -2.34
CA LYS A 190 -8.05 24.98 -3.35
C LYS A 190 -6.69 25.51 -3.77
N PRO A 191 -6.49 25.79 -5.08
CA PRO A 191 -5.24 26.41 -5.57
C PRO A 191 -4.94 27.73 -4.85
N LEU A 192 -3.66 27.90 -4.50
CA LEU A 192 -3.09 29.15 -3.97
C LEU A 192 -2.53 30.01 -5.08
#